data_1be6dfe754fb3fba4dbbba4747aec30d
#
_entry.id   1be6dfe754fb3fba4dbbba4747aec30d
#
_cell.length_a   1.000
_cell.length_b   1.000
_cell.length_c   1.000
_cell.angle_alpha   90.00
_cell.angle_beta   90.00
_cell.angle_gamma   90.00
#
_symmetry.space_group_name_H-M   'P 1'
#
loop_
_entity.id
_entity.type
_entity.pdbx_description
1 polymer ?
#
loop_
_entity_poly.entity_id
_entity_poly.type
_entity_poly.pdbx_seq_one_letter_code
_entity_poly.pdbx_strand_id
1 'polypeptide(L)'
;MTRQARILAFGDSLTWGRIANRPERHGDDVRWPRVLEKALGGYATVIEEGLNGRRIALDDPLRPYRSGISLLPLFIECHAPLDLVILMLGTNDCQRQHSLAPYDVARSMRMLAQVAQRPPVEPGMPVPEVLIVSPPVVRMPDDPEHEANFFMEGAPEKTALLATYYRRIADEIGVSFFDAAAVATVTGADGIHLDAENTCAIGLALAPVVDGLLGLPLPARGPALRIAGP
;
A
#
# COMPACT_ATOMS: atom_id res chain seq x y z
N MET A 1 12.35 -18.53 21.93
CA MET A 1 12.45 -17.74 20.66
C MET A 1 11.19 -16.92 20.56
N THR A 2 11.28 -15.61 20.45
CA THR A 2 10.12 -14.75 20.19
C THR A 2 9.59 -15.05 18.79
N ARG A 3 8.27 -15.19 18.64
CA ARG A 3 7.63 -15.40 17.33
C ARG A 3 7.88 -14.19 16.45
N GLN A 4 8.26 -14.39 15.20
CA GLN A 4 8.30 -13.31 14.21
C GLN A 4 6.90 -12.73 14.00
N ALA A 5 6.80 -11.41 13.93
CA ALA A 5 5.56 -10.75 13.56
C ALA A 5 5.20 -11.09 12.10
N ARG A 6 3.91 -11.20 11.81
CA ARG A 6 3.40 -11.49 10.46
C ARG A 6 2.59 -10.29 9.96
N ILE A 7 3.02 -9.73 8.86
CA ILE A 7 2.49 -8.50 8.27
C ILE A 7 1.92 -8.80 6.90
N LEU A 8 0.66 -8.46 6.66
CA LEU A 8 0.04 -8.54 5.36
C LEU A 8 0.16 -7.17 4.65
N ALA A 9 0.90 -7.11 3.55
CA ALA A 9 1.00 -5.95 2.68
C ALA A 9 -0.02 -6.09 1.54
N PHE A 10 -1.21 -5.50 1.72
CA PHE A 10 -2.33 -5.61 0.78
C PHE A 10 -2.46 -4.33 -0.05
N GLY A 11 -2.29 -4.46 -1.38
CA GLY A 11 -2.28 -3.31 -2.27
C GLY A 11 -2.47 -3.65 -3.75
N ASP A 12 -2.18 -2.69 -4.59
CA ASP A 12 -2.31 -2.77 -6.05
C ASP A 12 -0.95 -3.00 -6.76
N SER A 13 -0.77 -2.41 -7.92
CA SER A 13 0.45 -2.52 -8.72
C SER A 13 1.67 -1.88 -8.04
N LEU A 14 1.48 -0.88 -7.18
CA LEU A 14 2.56 -0.27 -6.41
C LEU A 14 3.11 -1.23 -5.34
N THR A 15 2.25 -2.06 -4.77
CA THR A 15 2.65 -3.13 -3.84
C THR A 15 3.22 -4.34 -4.59
N TRP A 16 2.65 -4.70 -5.73
CA TRP A 16 3.19 -5.75 -6.60
C TRP A 16 4.58 -5.40 -7.14
N GLY A 17 4.88 -4.10 -7.26
CA GLY A 17 6.16 -3.59 -7.74
C GLY A 17 6.24 -3.49 -9.27
N ARG A 18 5.15 -3.04 -9.94
CA ARG A 18 5.12 -2.87 -11.39
C ARG A 18 6.12 -1.82 -11.86
N ILE A 19 6.88 -2.14 -12.90
CA ILE A 19 7.73 -1.19 -13.62
C ILE A 19 6.90 -0.51 -14.72
N ALA A 20 7.01 0.83 -14.82
CA ALA A 20 6.29 1.60 -15.83
C ALA A 20 6.60 1.08 -17.25
N ASN A 21 5.55 0.90 -18.07
CA ASN A 21 5.64 0.48 -19.47
C ASN A 21 6.37 -0.86 -19.71
N ARG A 22 6.48 -1.71 -18.68
CA ARG A 22 7.13 -3.03 -18.79
C ARG A 22 6.24 -4.12 -18.20
N PRO A 23 6.34 -5.37 -18.69
CA PRO A 23 5.62 -6.51 -18.11
C PRO A 23 6.22 -7.00 -16.79
N GLU A 24 7.47 -6.62 -16.51
CA GLU A 24 8.23 -7.08 -15.35
C GLU A 24 7.80 -6.34 -14.07
N ARG A 25 8.20 -6.91 -12.95
CA ARG A 25 8.14 -6.27 -11.62
C ARG A 25 9.55 -6.03 -11.08
N HIS A 26 9.67 -5.08 -10.18
CA HIS A 26 10.90 -4.85 -9.43
C HIS A 26 11.33 -6.10 -8.65
N GLY A 27 12.64 -6.29 -8.49
CA GLY A 27 13.23 -7.37 -7.71
C GLY A 27 12.90 -7.30 -6.22
N ASP A 28 13.22 -8.38 -5.50
CA ASP A 28 12.96 -8.49 -4.05
C ASP A 28 13.77 -7.50 -3.20
N ASP A 29 14.87 -7.01 -3.73
CA ASP A 29 15.72 -6.00 -3.10
C ASP A 29 15.18 -4.55 -3.26
N VAL A 30 14.13 -4.39 -4.05
CA VAL A 30 13.60 -3.08 -4.48
C VAL A 30 12.15 -2.85 -4.01
N ARG A 31 11.28 -3.84 -4.12
CA ARG A 31 9.86 -3.69 -3.77
C ARG A 31 9.67 -3.29 -2.31
N TRP A 32 8.85 -2.31 -2.04
CA TRP A 32 8.65 -1.77 -0.70
C TRP A 32 8.29 -2.83 0.37
N PRO A 33 7.50 -3.90 0.10
CA PRO A 33 7.21 -4.89 1.15
C PRO A 33 8.45 -5.71 1.52
N ARG A 34 9.28 -6.05 0.53
CA ARG A 34 10.54 -6.80 0.77
C ARG A 34 11.60 -5.92 1.44
N VAL A 35 11.67 -4.64 1.03
CA VAL A 35 12.54 -3.65 1.67
C VAL A 35 12.15 -3.42 3.13
N LEU A 36 10.83 -3.31 3.40
CA LEU A 36 10.30 -3.25 4.76
C LEU A 36 10.71 -4.49 5.58
N GLU A 37 10.49 -5.70 5.06
CA GLU A 37 10.87 -6.94 5.75
C GLU A 37 12.36 -6.95 6.10
N LYS A 38 13.21 -6.60 5.13
CA LYS A 38 14.67 -6.52 5.34
C LYS A 38 15.03 -5.48 6.40
N ALA A 39 14.37 -4.31 6.39
CA ALA A 39 14.61 -3.25 7.36
C ALA A 39 14.17 -3.60 8.79
N LEU A 40 13.21 -4.54 8.92
CA LEU A 40 12.77 -5.10 10.21
C LEU A 40 13.69 -6.21 10.73
N GLY A 41 14.79 -6.51 10.05
CA GLY A 41 15.93 -7.28 10.59
C GLY A 41 15.62 -8.70 11.04
N GLY A 42 14.63 -9.37 10.41
CA GLY A 42 14.22 -10.74 10.77
C GLY A 42 13.23 -10.83 11.93
N TYR A 43 12.77 -9.73 12.49
CA TYR A 43 11.73 -9.70 13.53
C TYR A 43 10.30 -9.79 12.98
N ALA A 44 10.15 -9.59 11.68
CA ALA A 44 8.86 -9.70 10.99
C ALA A 44 9.02 -10.37 9.62
N THR A 45 7.94 -11.02 9.16
CA THR A 45 7.77 -11.50 7.79
C THR A 45 6.67 -10.68 7.13
N VAL A 46 6.91 -10.19 5.91
CA VAL A 46 5.94 -9.42 5.13
C VAL A 46 5.39 -10.26 3.98
N ILE A 47 4.10 -10.52 4.02
CA ILE A 47 3.35 -11.27 3.01
C ILE A 47 2.86 -10.28 1.96
N GLU A 48 3.31 -10.44 0.72
CA GLU A 48 3.00 -9.53 -0.38
C GLU A 48 1.72 -9.97 -1.10
N GLU A 49 0.65 -9.20 -0.95
CA GLU A 49 -0.63 -9.39 -1.65
C GLU A 49 -0.93 -8.18 -2.54
N GLY A 50 0.02 -7.86 -3.43
CA GLY A 50 -0.13 -6.85 -4.48
C GLY A 50 -0.83 -7.43 -5.71
N LEU A 51 -1.86 -6.75 -6.24
CA LEU A 51 -2.56 -7.16 -7.47
C LEU A 51 -2.76 -5.97 -8.40
N ASN A 52 -2.17 -6.02 -9.59
CA ASN A 52 -2.27 -4.94 -10.59
C ASN A 52 -3.74 -4.56 -10.88
N GLY A 53 -4.07 -3.28 -10.74
CA GLY A 53 -5.42 -2.76 -10.97
C GLY A 53 -6.40 -3.02 -9.82
N ARG A 54 -5.95 -3.49 -8.65
CA ARG A 54 -6.84 -3.65 -7.49
C ARG A 54 -7.39 -2.30 -7.06
N ARG A 55 -8.69 -2.27 -6.80
CA ARG A 55 -9.45 -1.16 -6.24
C ARG A 55 -9.85 -1.49 -4.81
N ILE A 56 -10.30 -0.49 -4.08
CA ILE A 56 -10.73 -0.70 -2.69
C ILE A 56 -12.03 -1.52 -2.64
N ALA A 57 -13.08 -1.05 -3.32
CA ALA A 57 -14.40 -1.69 -3.22
C ALA A 57 -15.01 -2.09 -4.57
N LEU A 58 -14.62 -1.46 -5.66
CA LEU A 58 -15.15 -1.75 -6.98
C LEU A 58 -14.44 -2.94 -7.62
N ASP A 59 -15.19 -3.80 -8.29
CA ASP A 59 -14.60 -4.81 -9.17
C ASP A 59 -14.44 -4.25 -10.60
N ASP A 60 -13.71 -4.97 -11.43
CA ASP A 60 -13.47 -4.61 -12.82
C ASP A 60 -14.21 -5.61 -13.73
N PRO A 61 -15.21 -5.16 -14.51
CA PRO A 61 -15.94 -6.07 -15.39
C PRO A 61 -15.06 -6.70 -16.49
N LEU A 62 -13.95 -6.04 -16.84
CA LEU A 62 -13.00 -6.53 -17.86
C LEU A 62 -11.86 -7.34 -17.26
N ARG A 63 -11.60 -7.16 -15.96
CA ARG A 63 -10.54 -7.85 -15.21
C ARG A 63 -11.08 -8.23 -13.83
N PRO A 64 -11.81 -9.34 -13.70
CA PRO A 64 -12.47 -9.73 -12.45
C PRO A 64 -11.47 -9.92 -11.30
N TYR A 65 -11.99 -9.97 -10.08
CA TYR A 65 -11.23 -10.12 -8.84
C TYR A 65 -10.36 -8.89 -8.51
N ARG A 66 -10.83 -7.69 -8.81
CA ARG A 66 -10.12 -6.44 -8.47
C ARG A 66 -10.69 -5.72 -7.24
N SER A 67 -11.79 -6.19 -6.66
CA SER A 67 -12.37 -5.65 -5.44
C SER A 67 -11.57 -6.08 -4.20
N GLY A 68 -10.91 -5.11 -3.57
CA GLY A 68 -10.15 -5.34 -2.34
C GLY A 68 -11.04 -5.79 -1.18
N ILE A 69 -12.22 -5.18 -1.04
CA ILE A 69 -13.16 -5.52 0.05
C ILE A 69 -13.68 -6.95 -0.06
N SER A 70 -13.79 -7.49 -1.27
CA SER A 70 -14.21 -8.87 -1.49
C SER A 70 -13.09 -9.89 -1.25
N LEU A 71 -11.84 -9.47 -1.40
CA LEU A 71 -10.69 -10.37 -1.34
C LEU A 71 -9.94 -10.31 0.00
N LEU A 72 -9.92 -9.17 0.67
CA LEU A 72 -9.18 -9.00 1.91
C LEU A 72 -9.55 -10.04 2.99
N PRO A 73 -10.84 -10.36 3.21
CA PRO A 73 -11.23 -11.40 4.17
C PRO A 73 -10.53 -12.74 3.92
N LEU A 74 -10.51 -13.18 2.66
CA LEU A 74 -9.86 -14.43 2.25
C LEU A 74 -8.36 -14.41 2.57
N PHE A 75 -7.65 -13.32 2.24
CA PHE A 75 -6.22 -13.22 2.51
C PHE A 75 -5.91 -13.15 4.00
N ILE A 76 -6.73 -12.46 4.79
CA ILE A 76 -6.55 -12.43 6.24
C ILE A 76 -6.71 -13.84 6.81
N GLU A 77 -7.74 -14.57 6.43
CA GLU A 77 -8.01 -15.93 6.91
C GLU A 77 -6.90 -16.91 6.47
N CYS A 78 -6.49 -16.89 5.20
CA CYS A 78 -5.43 -17.76 4.69
C CYS A 78 -4.06 -17.51 5.36
N HIS A 79 -3.80 -16.28 5.79
CA HIS A 79 -2.51 -15.90 6.37
C HIS A 79 -2.53 -15.75 7.89
N ALA A 80 -3.69 -15.95 8.54
CA ALA A 80 -3.82 -15.84 9.98
C ALA A 80 -2.87 -16.84 10.74
N PRO A 81 -2.40 -16.50 11.94
CA PRO A 81 -2.58 -15.22 12.61
C PRO A 81 -1.70 -14.10 12.03
N LEU A 82 -2.24 -12.89 11.92
CA LEU A 82 -1.53 -11.69 11.50
C LEU A 82 -1.37 -10.72 12.68
N ASP A 83 -0.27 -9.97 12.69
CA ASP A 83 -0.02 -8.92 13.69
C ASP A 83 -0.35 -7.53 13.12
N LEU A 84 -0.21 -7.35 11.78
CA LEU A 84 -0.50 -6.08 11.11
C LEU A 84 -1.03 -6.33 9.70
N VAL A 85 -2.00 -5.51 9.29
CA VAL A 85 -2.45 -5.39 7.89
C VAL A 85 -2.14 -3.97 7.41
N ILE A 86 -1.30 -3.86 6.38
CA ILE A 86 -0.98 -2.60 5.70
C ILE A 86 -1.84 -2.51 4.45
N LEU A 87 -2.65 -1.45 4.33
CA LEU A 87 -3.57 -1.21 3.23
C LEU A 87 -3.06 -0.03 2.39
N MET A 88 -2.49 -0.29 1.20
CA MET A 88 -2.06 0.76 0.26
C MET A 88 -2.81 0.63 -1.04
N LEU A 89 -3.94 1.33 -1.16
CA LEU A 89 -4.86 1.33 -2.30
C LEU A 89 -5.46 2.73 -2.52
N GLY A 90 -6.10 2.93 -3.65
CA GLY A 90 -6.83 4.17 -3.98
C GLY A 90 -6.42 4.76 -5.34
N THR A 91 -5.24 4.43 -5.84
CA THR A 91 -4.77 4.89 -7.15
C THR A 91 -5.75 4.52 -8.26
N ASN A 92 -6.18 3.26 -8.31
CA ASN A 92 -7.10 2.76 -9.34
C ASN A 92 -8.54 3.22 -9.14
N ASP A 93 -8.93 3.56 -7.92
CA ASP A 93 -10.26 4.11 -7.60
C ASP A 93 -10.43 5.54 -8.13
N CYS A 94 -9.31 6.27 -8.29
CA CYS A 94 -9.29 7.64 -8.83
C CYS A 94 -9.43 7.70 -10.34
N GLN A 95 -9.42 6.57 -11.05
CA GLN A 95 -9.58 6.51 -12.50
C GLN A 95 -10.92 7.14 -12.94
N ARG A 96 -10.88 7.82 -14.09
CA ARG A 96 -12.01 8.59 -14.65
C ARG A 96 -13.31 7.80 -14.76
N GLN A 97 -13.23 6.55 -15.25
CA GLN A 97 -14.42 5.72 -15.50
C GLN A 97 -15.22 5.38 -14.24
N HIS A 98 -14.63 5.53 -13.04
CA HIS A 98 -15.33 5.25 -11.77
C HIS A 98 -16.09 6.47 -11.24
N SER A 99 -15.78 7.66 -11.72
CA SER A 99 -16.43 8.91 -11.32
C SER A 99 -16.50 9.16 -9.81
N LEU A 100 -15.63 8.52 -9.03
CA LEU A 100 -15.59 8.69 -7.57
C LEU A 100 -14.93 10.02 -7.20
N ALA A 101 -15.52 10.71 -6.23
CA ALA A 101 -14.85 11.81 -5.55
C ALA A 101 -13.78 11.26 -4.57
N PRO A 102 -12.72 12.02 -4.26
CA PRO A 102 -11.68 11.57 -3.32
C PRO A 102 -12.23 11.15 -1.95
N TYR A 103 -13.30 11.79 -1.48
CA TYR A 103 -13.96 11.44 -0.24
C TYR A 103 -14.70 10.08 -0.31
N ASP A 104 -15.27 9.72 -1.47
CA ASP A 104 -15.91 8.41 -1.65
C ASP A 104 -14.88 7.29 -1.69
N VAL A 105 -13.70 7.55 -2.30
CA VAL A 105 -12.55 6.63 -2.23
C VAL A 105 -12.13 6.42 -0.77
N ALA A 106 -12.05 7.48 0.02
CA ALA A 106 -11.71 7.38 1.43
C ALA A 106 -12.79 6.64 2.25
N ARG A 107 -14.07 6.82 1.96
CA ARG A 107 -15.15 6.03 2.58
C ARG A 107 -15.02 4.54 2.28
N SER A 108 -14.61 4.21 1.05
CA SER A 108 -14.31 2.82 0.68
C SER A 108 -13.11 2.26 1.47
N MET A 109 -12.06 3.07 1.68
CA MET A 109 -10.92 2.70 2.52
C MET A 109 -11.34 2.48 3.99
N ARG A 110 -12.26 3.29 4.53
CA ARG A 110 -12.85 3.04 5.85
C ARG A 110 -13.44 1.64 5.93
N MET A 111 -14.27 1.27 4.95
CA MET A 111 -14.91 -0.05 4.92
C MET A 111 -13.86 -1.17 4.86
N LEU A 112 -12.84 -1.01 4.03
CA LEU A 112 -11.76 -2.00 3.90
C LEU A 112 -10.98 -2.15 5.22
N ALA A 113 -10.63 -1.05 5.90
CA ALA A 113 -9.95 -1.07 7.19
C ALA A 113 -10.82 -1.71 8.28
N GLN A 114 -12.13 -1.47 8.28
CA GLN A 114 -13.06 -2.10 9.21
C GLN A 114 -13.19 -3.62 8.99
N VAL A 115 -13.00 -4.11 7.76
CA VAL A 115 -12.87 -5.56 7.51
C VAL A 115 -11.64 -6.12 8.22
N ALA A 116 -10.50 -5.45 8.15
CA ALA A 116 -9.30 -5.89 8.86
C ALA A 116 -9.41 -5.77 10.39
N GLN A 117 -10.16 -4.80 10.91
CA GLN A 117 -10.45 -4.67 12.35
C GLN A 117 -11.42 -5.74 12.88
N ARG A 118 -12.16 -6.39 11.98
CA ARG A 118 -13.13 -7.45 12.32
C ARG A 118 -12.90 -8.66 11.41
N PRO A 119 -11.71 -9.27 11.50
CA PRO A 119 -11.31 -10.30 10.56
C PRO A 119 -12.14 -11.57 10.73
N PRO A 120 -12.43 -12.29 9.64
CA PRO A 120 -13.13 -13.57 9.69
C PRO A 120 -12.16 -14.70 10.07
N VAL A 121 -11.62 -14.65 11.28
CA VAL A 121 -10.68 -15.65 11.78
C VAL A 121 -11.31 -16.50 12.89
N GLU A 122 -10.71 -17.63 13.21
CA GLU A 122 -11.19 -18.53 14.25
C GLU A 122 -11.27 -17.83 15.62
N PRO A 123 -12.29 -18.15 16.43
CA PRO A 123 -12.45 -17.57 17.75
C PRO A 123 -11.19 -17.71 18.61
N GLY A 124 -10.74 -16.59 19.18
CA GLY A 124 -9.54 -16.54 20.01
C GLY A 124 -8.25 -16.20 19.26
N MET A 125 -8.29 -16.09 17.93
CA MET A 125 -7.15 -15.53 17.18
C MET A 125 -7.02 -14.02 17.42
N PRO A 126 -5.78 -13.49 17.42
CA PRO A 126 -5.56 -12.05 17.57
C PRO A 126 -6.14 -11.26 16.39
N VAL A 127 -6.67 -10.09 16.69
CA VAL A 127 -7.05 -9.10 15.67
C VAL A 127 -5.79 -8.30 15.31
N PRO A 128 -5.43 -8.19 14.03
CA PRO A 128 -4.24 -7.45 13.64
C PRO A 128 -4.42 -5.93 13.84
N GLU A 129 -3.32 -5.25 14.08
CA GLU A 129 -3.25 -3.81 13.89
C GLU A 129 -3.51 -3.45 12.42
N VAL A 130 -4.00 -2.24 12.15
CA VAL A 130 -4.28 -1.77 10.80
C VAL A 130 -3.52 -0.48 10.52
N LEU A 131 -2.80 -0.44 9.40
CA LEU A 131 -2.13 0.74 8.90
C LEU A 131 -2.68 1.11 7.52
N ILE A 132 -3.34 2.25 7.42
CA ILE A 132 -3.73 2.84 6.14
C ILE A 132 -2.55 3.62 5.58
N VAL A 133 -2.18 3.33 4.35
CA VAL A 133 -1.14 4.06 3.61
C VAL A 133 -1.80 4.76 2.42
N SER A 134 -1.73 6.11 2.37
CA SER A 134 -2.11 6.81 1.15
C SER A 134 -1.03 6.60 0.07
N PRO A 135 -1.43 6.27 -1.19
CA PRO A 135 -0.47 6.10 -2.26
C PRO A 135 0.20 7.43 -2.64
N PRO A 136 1.38 7.40 -3.28
CA PRO A 136 1.96 8.57 -3.90
C PRO A 136 1.00 9.24 -4.90
N VAL A 137 1.13 10.57 -5.05
CA VAL A 137 0.31 11.34 -5.98
C VAL A 137 0.71 10.97 -7.41
N VAL A 138 -0.27 10.54 -8.21
CA VAL A 138 -0.04 10.26 -9.64
C VAL A 138 0.13 11.57 -10.44
N ARG A 139 0.72 11.48 -11.61
CA ARG A 139 0.83 12.58 -12.56
C ARG A 139 0.31 12.13 -13.93
N MET A 140 0.12 13.05 -14.85
CA MET A 140 -0.17 12.66 -16.22
C MET A 140 1.10 12.10 -16.87
N PRO A 141 0.98 11.11 -17.78
CA PRO A 141 2.10 10.61 -18.57
C PRO A 141 2.81 11.73 -19.35
N ASP A 142 4.11 11.57 -19.59
CA ASP A 142 4.90 12.51 -20.39
C ASP A 142 4.53 12.46 -21.87
N ASP A 143 4.17 11.27 -22.38
CA ASP A 143 3.70 11.04 -23.74
C ASP A 143 2.19 11.31 -23.82
N PRO A 144 1.73 12.31 -24.58
CA PRO A 144 0.30 12.63 -24.72
C PRO A 144 -0.53 11.50 -25.32
N GLU A 145 0.09 10.62 -26.13
CA GLU A 145 -0.59 9.48 -26.75
C GLU A 145 -0.65 8.24 -25.83
N HIS A 146 -0.03 8.30 -24.66
CA HIS A 146 -0.05 7.20 -23.72
C HIS A 146 -1.48 6.91 -23.23
N GLU A 147 -1.89 5.63 -23.26
CA GLU A 147 -3.25 5.23 -22.89
C GLU A 147 -3.71 5.71 -21.51
N ALA A 148 -2.78 5.87 -20.55
CA ALA A 148 -3.09 6.37 -19.22
C ALA A 148 -3.67 7.78 -19.22
N ASN A 149 -3.41 8.61 -20.25
CA ASN A 149 -4.04 9.92 -20.36
C ASN A 149 -5.57 9.84 -20.44
N PHE A 150 -6.13 8.74 -20.94
CA PHE A 150 -7.57 8.58 -21.05
C PHE A 150 -8.22 8.17 -19.75
N PHE A 151 -7.63 7.20 -19.01
CA PHE A 151 -8.25 6.70 -17.80
C PHE A 151 -7.78 7.38 -16.51
N MET A 152 -6.65 8.11 -16.52
CA MET A 152 -6.14 8.86 -15.38
C MET A 152 -6.50 10.35 -15.41
N GLU A 153 -7.31 10.81 -16.36
CA GLU A 153 -7.79 12.20 -16.40
C GLU A 153 -8.45 12.59 -15.07
N GLY A 154 -7.95 13.66 -14.45
CA GLY A 154 -8.41 14.14 -13.13
C GLY A 154 -7.90 13.31 -11.93
N ALA A 155 -7.12 12.25 -12.16
CA ALA A 155 -6.57 11.44 -11.08
C ALA A 155 -5.46 12.14 -10.27
N PRO A 156 -4.59 12.99 -10.84
CA PRO A 156 -3.61 13.73 -10.05
C PRO A 156 -4.25 14.56 -8.92
N GLU A 157 -5.29 15.33 -9.24
CA GLU A 157 -6.01 16.16 -8.27
C GLU A 157 -6.72 15.31 -7.22
N LYS A 158 -7.28 14.17 -7.62
CA LYS A 158 -7.94 13.24 -6.70
C LYS A 158 -6.95 12.57 -5.75
N THR A 159 -5.85 12.04 -6.28
CA THR A 159 -4.85 11.34 -5.47
C THR A 159 -4.14 12.28 -4.51
N ALA A 160 -3.94 13.55 -4.86
CA ALA A 160 -3.38 14.56 -3.97
C ALA A 160 -4.24 14.82 -2.71
N LEU A 161 -5.52 14.54 -2.76
CA LEU A 161 -6.44 14.70 -1.62
C LEU A 161 -6.57 13.44 -0.75
N LEU A 162 -6.12 12.27 -1.22
CA LEU A 162 -6.31 11.01 -0.48
C LEU A 162 -5.65 11.03 0.88
N ALA A 163 -4.42 11.54 1.00
CA ALA A 163 -3.71 11.61 2.28
C ALA A 163 -4.53 12.34 3.36
N THR A 164 -5.13 13.48 3.01
CA THR A 164 -5.97 14.28 3.93
C THR A 164 -7.19 13.49 4.39
N TYR A 165 -7.90 12.86 3.47
CA TYR A 165 -9.12 12.12 3.81
C TYR A 165 -8.81 10.79 4.50
N TYR A 166 -7.73 10.10 4.12
CA TYR A 166 -7.34 8.84 4.77
C TYR A 166 -6.89 9.06 6.21
N ARG A 167 -6.12 10.12 6.47
CA ARG A 167 -5.74 10.51 7.84
C ARG A 167 -6.98 10.73 8.70
N ARG A 168 -7.91 11.56 8.21
CA ARG A 168 -9.15 11.84 8.93
C ARG A 168 -9.93 10.55 9.25
N ILE A 169 -10.05 9.64 8.26
CA ILE A 169 -10.76 8.38 8.45
C ILE A 169 -10.01 7.46 9.42
N ALA A 170 -8.68 7.40 9.34
CA ALA A 170 -7.86 6.62 10.26
C ALA A 170 -8.06 7.10 11.71
N ASP A 171 -8.04 8.41 11.93
CA ASP A 171 -8.31 9.03 13.25
C ASP A 171 -9.73 8.69 13.75
N GLU A 172 -10.75 8.76 12.88
CA GLU A 172 -12.16 8.49 13.23
C GLU A 172 -12.42 7.02 13.61
N ILE A 173 -11.68 6.05 13.03
CA ILE A 173 -11.86 4.61 13.32
C ILE A 173 -10.76 4.01 14.20
N GLY A 174 -9.82 4.83 14.65
CA GLY A 174 -8.76 4.43 15.58
C GLY A 174 -7.74 3.48 14.97
N VAL A 175 -7.31 3.72 13.70
CA VAL A 175 -6.24 2.97 13.05
C VAL A 175 -5.07 3.90 12.71
N SER A 176 -3.92 3.31 12.42
CA SER A 176 -2.72 4.08 12.06
C SER A 176 -2.76 4.56 10.61
N PHE A 177 -2.05 5.65 10.34
CA PHE A 177 -1.95 6.26 9.01
C PHE A 177 -0.51 6.61 8.65
N PHE A 178 -0.16 6.41 7.38
CA PHE A 178 1.10 6.86 6.78
C PHE A 178 0.84 7.47 5.39
N ASP A 179 1.53 8.57 5.08
CA ASP A 179 1.47 9.20 3.75
C ASP A 179 2.71 8.83 2.94
N ALA A 180 2.54 7.96 1.93
CA ALA A 180 3.66 7.57 1.07
C ALA A 180 4.13 8.71 0.16
N ALA A 181 3.30 9.71 -0.14
CA ALA A 181 3.70 10.89 -0.92
C ALA A 181 4.71 11.78 -0.17
N ALA A 182 4.82 11.63 1.17
CA ALA A 182 5.83 12.36 1.95
C ALA A 182 7.26 11.86 1.68
N VAL A 183 7.43 10.66 1.12
CA VAL A 183 8.75 10.01 0.94
C VAL A 183 9.00 9.49 -0.46
N ALA A 184 7.99 9.46 -1.32
CA ALA A 184 8.09 8.94 -2.68
C ALA A 184 7.27 9.78 -3.66
N THR A 185 7.79 9.94 -4.86
CA THR A 185 7.13 10.62 -5.99
C THR A 185 7.02 9.67 -7.17
N VAL A 186 5.96 9.83 -7.97
CA VAL A 186 5.78 9.06 -9.20
C VAL A 186 6.72 9.60 -10.27
N THR A 187 7.67 8.77 -10.70
CA THR A 187 8.67 9.08 -11.73
C THR A 187 8.51 8.24 -13.00
N GLY A 188 7.71 7.16 -12.92
CA GLY A 188 7.46 6.31 -14.07
C GLY A 188 6.85 7.07 -15.25
N ALA A 189 7.25 6.75 -16.48
CA ALA A 189 6.82 7.44 -17.70
C ALA A 189 5.30 7.36 -17.93
N ASP A 190 4.63 6.36 -17.33
CA ASP A 190 3.16 6.22 -17.35
C ASP A 190 2.43 7.14 -16.37
N GLY A 191 3.15 7.90 -15.57
CA GLY A 191 2.57 8.80 -14.57
C GLY A 191 1.99 8.12 -13.32
N ILE A 192 2.13 6.78 -13.18
CA ILE A 192 1.49 6.00 -12.13
C ILE A 192 2.51 5.25 -11.28
N HIS A 193 3.46 4.55 -11.93
CA HIS A 193 4.35 3.62 -11.25
C HIS A 193 5.65 4.27 -10.78
N LEU A 194 6.22 3.66 -9.74
CA LEU A 194 7.44 4.13 -9.09
C LEU A 194 8.68 3.51 -9.75
N ASP A 195 9.78 4.24 -9.73
CA ASP A 195 11.11 3.65 -9.95
C ASP A 195 11.61 2.90 -8.73
N ALA A 196 12.82 2.34 -8.84
CA ALA A 196 13.44 1.57 -7.78
C ALA A 196 13.70 2.37 -6.51
N GLU A 197 14.12 3.63 -6.64
CA GLU A 197 14.45 4.50 -5.52
C GLU A 197 13.19 4.83 -4.70
N ASN A 198 12.12 5.24 -5.38
CA ASN A 198 10.87 5.66 -4.73
C ASN A 198 10.12 4.49 -4.07
N THR A 199 10.11 3.29 -4.69
CA THR A 199 9.50 2.14 -4.01
C THR A 199 10.34 1.68 -2.81
N CYS A 200 11.69 1.71 -2.88
CA CYS A 200 12.56 1.47 -1.72
C CYS A 200 12.31 2.47 -0.59
N ALA A 201 12.16 3.76 -0.92
CA ALA A 201 11.93 4.81 0.07
C ALA A 201 10.68 4.55 0.93
N ILE A 202 9.60 4.06 0.31
CA ILE A 202 8.38 3.67 1.04
C ILE A 202 8.69 2.56 2.06
N GLY A 203 9.37 1.49 1.64
CA GLY A 203 9.71 0.37 2.52
C GLY A 203 10.57 0.78 3.71
N LEU A 204 11.59 1.60 3.47
CA LEU A 204 12.47 2.12 4.52
C LEU A 204 11.73 3.05 5.49
N ALA A 205 10.84 3.90 4.99
CA ALA A 205 10.08 4.84 5.81
C ALA A 205 8.99 4.15 6.64
N LEU A 206 8.42 3.06 6.16
CA LEU A 206 7.44 2.26 6.91
C LEU A 206 8.07 1.48 8.07
N ALA A 207 9.36 1.14 8.01
CA ALA A 207 10.00 0.33 9.06
C ALA A 207 9.89 0.93 10.47
N PRO A 208 10.20 2.21 10.73
CA PRO A 208 10.00 2.81 12.06
C PRO A 208 8.54 2.92 12.47
N VAL A 209 7.61 3.07 11.52
CA VAL A 209 6.18 3.11 11.81
C VAL A 209 5.71 1.74 12.29
N VAL A 210 6.09 0.67 11.59
CA VAL A 210 5.75 -0.71 11.94
C VAL A 210 6.40 -1.12 13.26
N ASP A 211 7.66 -0.74 13.48
CA ASP A 211 8.35 -0.96 14.75
C ASP A 211 7.58 -0.32 15.92
N GLY A 212 7.18 0.94 15.77
CA GLY A 212 6.38 1.65 16.79
C GLY A 212 5.03 1.01 17.06
N LEU A 213 4.36 0.44 16.03
CA LEU A 213 3.06 -0.21 16.17
C LEU A 213 3.16 -1.58 16.86
N LEU A 214 4.17 -2.36 16.53
CA LEU A 214 4.30 -3.74 16.98
C LEU A 214 5.26 -3.91 18.18
N GLY A 215 5.98 -2.85 18.58
CA GLY A 215 6.97 -2.91 19.65
C GLY A 215 8.04 -3.96 19.40
N LEU A 216 8.58 -4.01 18.17
CA LEU A 216 9.56 -5.02 17.79
C LEU A 216 10.88 -4.77 18.53
N PRO A 217 11.62 -5.81 18.94
CA PRO A 217 12.90 -5.66 19.65
C PRO A 217 14.03 -5.35 18.66
N LEU A 218 13.85 -4.33 17.82
CA LEU A 218 14.87 -3.92 16.88
C LEU A 218 16.10 -3.39 17.64
N PRO A 219 17.33 -3.71 17.22
CA PRO A 219 18.53 -3.10 17.79
C PRO A 219 18.45 -1.60 17.58
N ALA A 220 18.87 -0.81 18.60
CA ALA A 220 18.95 0.64 18.49
C ALA A 220 19.67 1.00 17.17
N ARG A 221 19.02 1.80 16.32
CA ARG A 221 19.59 2.17 15.01
C ARG A 221 20.94 2.85 15.22
N GLY A 222 22.01 2.21 14.78
CA GLY A 222 23.28 2.88 14.55
C GLY A 222 23.10 4.04 13.56
N PRO A 223 24.04 5.00 13.50
CA PRO A 223 23.91 6.16 12.62
C PRO A 223 23.64 5.71 11.19
N ALA A 224 22.69 6.40 10.53
CA ALA A 224 22.19 6.10 9.20
C ALA A 224 23.32 5.69 8.24
N LEU A 225 23.19 4.51 7.63
CA LEU A 225 24.06 4.12 6.51
C LEU A 225 23.99 5.22 5.45
N ARG A 226 25.07 5.98 5.31
CA ARG A 226 25.24 6.85 4.14
C ARG A 226 25.32 5.95 2.94
N ILE A 227 24.34 6.03 2.05
CA ILE A 227 24.41 5.43 0.72
C ILE A 227 25.63 6.08 0.07
N ALA A 228 26.69 5.30 -0.17
CA ALA A 228 27.81 5.74 -0.98
C ALA A 228 27.23 5.99 -2.40
N GLY A 229 27.26 7.24 -2.84
CA GLY A 229 26.95 7.60 -4.22
C GLY A 229 27.96 6.95 -5.18
N PRO A 230 27.57 6.87 -6.47
CA PRO A 230 28.40 6.26 -7.52
C PRO A 230 29.73 6.93 -7.71
#